data_613230f2dc59b3ec5d8a5b62a54c1b41
#
_entry.id   613230f2dc59b3ec5d8a5b62a54c1b41
#
_cell.length_a   1.000
_cell.length_b   1.000
_cell.length_c   1.000
_cell.angle_alpha   90.00
_cell.angle_beta   90.00
_cell.angle_gamma   90.00
#
_symmetry.space_group_name_H-M   'P 1'
#
loop_
_entity.id
_entity.type
_entity.pdbx_description
1 polymer ?
#
loop_
_entity_poly.entity_id
_entity_poly.type
_entity_poly.pdbx_seq_one_letter_code
_entity_poly.pdbx_strand_id
1 'polypeptide(L)'
;MKKKIVAGLGGLLILFCLAGVAIMFAGRTRALRFVGKMGAGINLGNTLDSTGLREYKPDADDLEYETYWGNPKADEETFAAVKAAGFGTVRIPVTWEDHLDGSYQISDVWMDRVQEVVDMALASDLYVILDLHHEEWLDLQVERSEEVETAFVTVWEQIAARFRDYDEKLLFESMNEPRLRDSEVEWTSGTEELRAMVNDLNTVFVETVRASGGGNRNRYLLVCPYASNSEADAMQGLAVPDDGRLIVSVHMYTPYSFCQKEDGDVQWDTAETRERIAQAFSRMHSLFAEKDVPVILTEFGCVDKGNTEERLAWTNYYMEQSRRYEIPCIWWDCGGYALLDRESKTWRFPEIVEALTNGQG
;
A
#
# COMPACT_ATOMS: atom_id res chain seq x y z
N MET A 1 -22.01 -14.81 51.44
CA MET A 1 -22.59 -15.30 50.17
C MET A 1 -22.50 -14.31 49.02
N LYS A 2 -22.67 -13.00 49.23
CA LYS A 2 -22.66 -11.99 48.12
C LYS A 2 -21.30 -11.82 47.35
N LYS A 3 -20.14 -12.05 48.01
CA LYS A 3 -18.82 -11.94 47.35
C LYS A 3 -18.48 -13.08 46.37
N LYS A 4 -19.06 -14.26 46.52
CA LYS A 4 -18.81 -15.40 45.60
C LYS A 4 -19.65 -15.33 44.31
N ILE A 5 -20.81 -14.63 44.36
CA ILE A 5 -21.70 -14.47 43.19
C ILE A 5 -21.12 -13.44 42.20
N VAL A 6 -20.47 -12.36 42.69
CA VAL A 6 -19.88 -11.33 41.85
C VAL A 6 -18.64 -11.86 41.14
N ALA A 7 -17.82 -12.71 41.75
CA ALA A 7 -16.67 -13.33 41.11
C ALA A 7 -17.07 -14.34 40.02
N GLY A 8 -18.19 -15.05 40.19
CA GLY A 8 -18.70 -15.99 39.19
C GLY A 8 -19.28 -15.30 37.96
N LEU A 9 -19.97 -14.17 38.12
CA LEU A 9 -20.54 -13.39 37.02
C LEU A 9 -19.43 -12.71 36.19
N GLY A 10 -18.37 -12.16 36.82
CA GLY A 10 -17.24 -11.58 36.13
C GLY A 10 -16.45 -12.62 35.29
N GLY A 11 -16.24 -13.83 35.86
CA GLY A 11 -15.58 -14.92 35.15
C GLY A 11 -16.40 -15.46 33.96
N LEU A 12 -17.74 -15.51 34.10
CA LEU A 12 -18.62 -15.92 33.01
C LEU A 12 -18.63 -14.89 31.86
N LEU A 13 -18.65 -13.59 32.18
CA LEU A 13 -18.60 -12.52 31.18
C LEU A 13 -17.29 -12.54 30.39
N ILE A 14 -16.15 -12.73 31.06
CA ILE A 14 -14.83 -12.84 30.42
C ILE A 14 -14.77 -14.08 29.50
N LEU A 15 -15.32 -15.23 29.96
CA LEU A 15 -15.40 -16.45 29.16
C LEU A 15 -16.30 -16.26 27.91
N PHE A 16 -17.42 -15.57 28.05
CA PHE A 16 -18.29 -15.26 26.90
C PHE A 16 -17.64 -14.27 25.93
N CYS A 17 -16.90 -13.26 26.40
CA CYS A 17 -16.14 -12.35 25.56
C CYS A 17 -15.00 -13.10 24.84
N LEU A 18 -14.24 -13.95 25.53
CA LEU A 18 -13.17 -14.74 24.93
C LEU A 18 -13.72 -15.79 23.94
N ALA A 19 -14.85 -16.41 24.22
CA ALA A 19 -15.52 -17.32 23.29
C ALA A 19 -16.09 -16.57 22.08
N GLY A 20 -16.66 -15.38 22.25
CA GLY A 20 -17.11 -14.51 21.17
C GLY A 20 -15.97 -14.08 20.24
N VAL A 21 -14.84 -13.65 20.80
CA VAL A 21 -13.62 -13.31 20.07
C VAL A 21 -13.07 -14.55 19.34
N ALA A 22 -13.00 -15.71 20.00
CA ALA A 22 -12.53 -16.94 19.38
C ALA A 22 -13.43 -17.40 18.20
N ILE A 23 -14.75 -17.22 18.32
CA ILE A 23 -15.71 -17.55 17.24
C ILE A 23 -15.57 -16.57 16.08
N MET A 24 -15.39 -15.28 16.34
CA MET A 24 -15.10 -14.28 15.29
C MET A 24 -13.80 -14.59 14.52
N PHE A 25 -12.74 -15.01 15.24
CA PHE A 25 -11.48 -15.39 14.60
C PHE A 25 -11.53 -16.76 13.88
N ALA A 26 -12.38 -17.69 14.31
CA ALA A 26 -12.48 -19.01 13.71
C ALA A 26 -13.15 -19.01 12.32
N GLY A 27 -13.93 -17.96 11.99
CA GLY A 27 -14.58 -17.80 10.68
C GLY A 27 -13.76 -17.06 9.64
N ARG A 28 -12.62 -16.44 10.03
CA ARG A 28 -11.81 -15.67 9.09
C ARG A 28 -10.85 -16.54 8.31
N THR A 29 -10.70 -16.24 7.01
CA THR A 29 -9.66 -16.87 6.19
C THR A 29 -8.26 -16.53 6.69
N ARG A 30 -7.29 -17.30 6.20
CA ARG A 30 -5.88 -17.06 6.51
C ARG A 30 -5.41 -15.67 6.06
N ALA A 31 -5.89 -15.20 4.89
CA ALA A 31 -5.53 -13.89 4.34
C ALA A 31 -6.06 -12.74 5.21
N LEU A 32 -7.34 -12.77 5.61
CA LEU A 32 -7.90 -11.75 6.52
C LEU A 32 -7.18 -11.70 7.87
N ARG A 33 -6.83 -12.87 8.44
CA ARG A 33 -6.04 -12.92 9.68
C ARG A 33 -4.62 -12.39 9.51
N PHE A 34 -4.03 -12.60 8.34
CA PHE A 34 -2.69 -12.08 8.04
C PHE A 34 -2.69 -10.56 7.97
N VAL A 35 -3.59 -9.99 7.16
CA VAL A 35 -3.71 -8.53 6.99
C VAL A 35 -4.05 -7.84 8.31
N GLY A 36 -4.88 -8.46 9.16
CA GLY A 36 -5.18 -7.92 10.48
C GLY A 36 -3.97 -7.80 11.44
N LYS A 37 -2.82 -8.44 11.12
CA LYS A 37 -1.57 -8.31 11.90
C LYS A 37 -0.64 -7.22 11.37
N MET A 38 -0.88 -6.74 10.15
CA MET A 38 0.01 -5.78 9.50
C MET A 38 -0.06 -4.40 10.15
N GLY A 39 -1.22 -4.06 10.74
CA GLY A 39 -1.43 -2.76 11.38
C GLY A 39 -1.41 -1.58 10.39
N ALA A 40 -1.36 -0.37 10.94
CA ALA A 40 -1.18 0.84 10.13
C ALA A 40 0.21 0.85 9.52
N GLY A 41 0.33 1.48 8.35
CA GLY A 41 1.58 1.58 7.63
C GLY A 41 1.92 3.00 7.20
N ILE A 42 3.15 3.12 6.67
CA ILE A 42 3.67 4.35 6.08
C ILE A 42 4.40 3.99 4.78
N ASN A 43 4.29 4.85 3.76
CA ASN A 43 5.06 4.73 2.53
C ASN A 43 6.45 5.38 2.69
N LEU A 44 7.48 4.77 2.16
CA LEU A 44 8.82 5.36 1.99
C LEU A 44 8.86 6.18 0.69
N GLY A 45 7.93 7.12 0.50
CA GLY A 45 7.78 7.88 -0.73
C GLY A 45 8.93 8.85 -1.01
N ASN A 46 9.11 9.25 -2.28
CA ASN A 46 10.20 10.11 -2.75
C ASN A 46 11.60 9.60 -2.37
N THR A 47 11.83 8.30 -2.52
CA THR A 47 13.10 7.66 -2.19
C THR A 47 13.52 6.73 -3.34
N LEU A 48 13.09 5.46 -3.35
CA LEU A 48 13.39 4.53 -4.45
C LEU A 48 12.40 4.66 -5.62
N ASP A 49 11.38 5.48 -5.47
CA ASP A 49 10.36 5.79 -6.47
C ASP A 49 10.71 7.01 -7.36
N SER A 50 11.87 7.64 -7.15
CA SER A 50 12.25 8.80 -7.95
C SER A 50 12.58 8.39 -9.40
N THR A 51 12.25 9.26 -10.35
CA THR A 51 12.44 9.03 -11.80
C THR A 51 12.91 10.29 -12.50
N GLY A 52 13.42 10.15 -13.74
CA GLY A 52 13.76 11.25 -14.64
C GLY A 52 15.10 11.94 -14.33
N LEU A 53 15.95 11.45 -13.43
CA LEU A 53 17.24 12.09 -13.13
C LEU A 53 18.16 12.19 -14.35
N ARG A 54 18.20 11.14 -15.18
CA ARG A 54 19.07 11.11 -16.36
C ARG A 54 18.67 12.08 -17.46
N GLU A 55 17.48 12.65 -17.44
CA GLU A 55 17.08 13.75 -18.32
C GLU A 55 17.88 15.02 -18.04
N TYR A 56 18.28 15.24 -16.79
CA TYR A 56 19.04 16.40 -16.33
C TYR A 56 20.53 16.08 -16.15
N LYS A 57 20.85 14.84 -15.77
CA LYS A 57 22.20 14.35 -15.53
C LYS A 57 22.37 12.99 -16.23
N PRO A 58 22.71 12.98 -17.55
CA PRO A 58 22.76 11.75 -18.34
C PRO A 58 23.76 10.68 -17.86
N ASP A 59 24.76 11.08 -17.06
CA ASP A 59 25.78 10.22 -16.45
C ASP A 59 25.51 9.93 -14.96
N ALA A 60 24.28 10.12 -14.49
CA ALA A 60 23.89 9.82 -13.11
C ALA A 60 24.02 8.32 -12.81
N ASP A 61 24.64 8.02 -11.67
CA ASP A 61 24.67 6.68 -11.11
C ASP A 61 23.28 6.27 -10.61
N ASP A 62 22.97 4.98 -10.65
CA ASP A 62 21.70 4.43 -10.16
C ASP A 62 21.38 4.87 -8.72
N LEU A 63 22.38 4.88 -7.83
CA LEU A 63 22.19 5.24 -6.42
C LEU A 63 21.95 6.73 -6.17
N GLU A 64 22.13 7.60 -7.18
CA GLU A 64 21.82 9.02 -7.05
C GLU A 64 20.31 9.29 -7.11
N TYR A 65 19.55 8.38 -7.72
CA TYR A 65 18.10 8.45 -7.77
C TYR A 65 17.47 8.48 -6.39
N GLU A 66 17.98 7.69 -5.45
CA GLU A 66 17.42 7.59 -4.10
C GLU A 66 17.28 8.94 -3.38
N THR A 67 18.12 9.91 -3.70
CA THR A 67 18.10 11.24 -3.08
C THR A 67 17.63 12.34 -4.00
N TYR A 68 17.31 12.02 -5.24
CA TYR A 68 16.99 13.00 -6.27
C TYR A 68 15.77 13.86 -5.94
N TRP A 69 14.74 13.29 -5.34
CA TRP A 69 13.54 14.03 -4.92
C TRP A 69 13.62 14.60 -3.51
N GLY A 70 14.84 14.73 -2.96
CA GLY A 70 15.15 15.54 -1.80
C GLY A 70 15.09 14.86 -0.44
N ASN A 71 14.80 13.57 -0.38
CA ASN A 71 14.94 12.79 0.86
C ASN A 71 16.38 12.28 1.03
N PRO A 72 16.87 12.10 2.26
CA PRO A 72 18.11 11.39 2.51
C PRO A 72 17.98 9.91 2.15
N LYS A 73 19.12 9.22 1.97
CA LYS A 73 19.13 7.77 1.82
C LYS A 73 18.42 7.10 3.00
N ALA A 74 17.67 6.05 2.67
CA ALA A 74 17.05 5.22 3.70
C ALA A 74 18.13 4.50 4.53
N ASP A 75 17.93 4.46 5.83
CA ASP A 75 18.83 3.85 6.81
C ASP A 75 18.05 3.08 7.88
N GLU A 76 18.76 2.28 8.68
CA GLU A 76 18.17 1.49 9.77
C GLU A 76 17.42 2.37 10.80
N GLU A 77 17.90 3.59 11.06
CA GLU A 77 17.32 4.52 12.02
C GLU A 77 15.92 4.99 11.55
N THR A 78 15.72 5.14 10.24
CA THR A 78 14.41 5.46 9.65
C THR A 78 13.38 4.38 10.00
N PHE A 79 13.70 3.12 9.76
CA PHE A 79 12.77 2.00 10.04
C PHE A 79 12.59 1.76 11.54
N ALA A 80 13.63 1.96 12.33
CA ALA A 80 13.54 1.92 13.80
C ALA A 80 12.59 3.01 14.33
N ALA A 81 12.64 4.25 13.78
CA ALA A 81 11.73 5.33 14.14
C ALA A 81 10.27 5.00 13.74
N VAL A 82 10.05 4.43 12.55
CA VAL A 82 8.74 3.97 12.08
C VAL A 82 8.18 2.90 13.02
N LYS A 83 8.97 1.88 13.37
CA LYS A 83 8.55 0.83 14.29
C LYS A 83 8.26 1.36 15.69
N ALA A 84 9.12 2.23 16.20
CA ALA A 84 8.96 2.82 17.54
C ALA A 84 7.70 3.68 17.67
N ALA A 85 7.23 4.27 16.57
CA ALA A 85 5.98 5.03 16.52
C ALA A 85 4.71 4.14 16.50
N GLY A 86 4.87 2.81 16.39
CA GLY A 86 3.77 1.86 16.42
C GLY A 86 3.28 1.41 15.04
N PHE A 87 3.92 1.81 13.94
CA PHE A 87 3.59 1.28 12.62
C PHE A 87 3.99 -0.21 12.52
N GLY A 88 3.16 -0.99 11.86
CA GLY A 88 3.41 -2.42 11.61
C GLY A 88 3.90 -2.70 10.19
N THR A 89 3.67 -1.77 9.24
CA THR A 89 3.94 -1.95 7.82
C THR A 89 4.68 -0.76 7.22
N VAL A 90 5.61 -1.03 6.32
CA VAL A 90 6.16 -0.03 5.39
C VAL A 90 5.91 -0.49 3.96
N ARG A 91 5.38 0.40 3.12
CA ARG A 91 5.39 0.22 1.67
C ARG A 91 6.62 0.95 1.12
N ILE A 92 7.39 0.25 0.32
CA ILE A 92 8.60 0.74 -0.33
C ILE A 92 8.30 0.87 -1.82
N PRO A 93 7.87 2.06 -2.27
CA PRO A 93 7.67 2.33 -3.68
C PRO A 93 9.00 2.28 -4.42
N VAL A 94 9.06 1.55 -5.55
CA VAL A 94 10.28 1.43 -6.36
C VAL A 94 9.98 1.65 -7.83
N THR A 95 10.66 2.61 -8.43
CA THR A 95 10.72 2.77 -9.88
C THR A 95 11.89 1.95 -10.42
N TRP A 96 11.60 1.08 -11.37
CA TRP A 96 12.60 0.21 -12.00
C TRP A 96 13.05 0.71 -13.36
N GLU A 97 12.18 1.45 -14.05
CA GLU A 97 12.36 1.91 -15.44
C GLU A 97 13.73 2.54 -15.72
N ASP A 98 14.13 3.51 -14.90
CA ASP A 98 15.39 4.22 -15.04
C ASP A 98 16.63 3.32 -14.82
N HIS A 99 16.41 2.10 -14.34
CA HIS A 99 17.42 1.11 -13.98
C HIS A 99 17.35 -0.16 -14.84
N LEU A 100 16.60 -0.11 -15.96
CA LEU A 100 16.48 -1.19 -16.94
C LEU A 100 17.40 -0.97 -18.12
N ASP A 101 17.93 -2.04 -18.66
CA ASP A 101 18.55 -2.02 -19.99
C ASP A 101 17.50 -2.20 -21.11
N GLY A 102 17.95 -2.16 -22.37
CA GLY A 102 17.08 -2.34 -23.54
C GLY A 102 16.42 -3.73 -23.66
N SER A 103 16.71 -4.65 -22.74
CA SER A 103 16.12 -5.98 -22.64
C SER A 103 15.32 -6.17 -21.34
N TYR A 104 14.99 -5.08 -20.67
CA TYR A 104 14.31 -5.03 -19.38
C TYR A 104 15.07 -5.76 -18.24
N GLN A 105 16.42 -5.83 -18.34
CA GLN A 105 17.24 -6.36 -17.25
C GLN A 105 17.52 -5.26 -16.24
N ILE A 106 17.23 -5.54 -14.96
CA ILE A 106 17.42 -4.60 -13.86
C ILE A 106 18.92 -4.50 -13.55
N SER A 107 19.41 -3.29 -13.35
CA SER A 107 20.77 -3.04 -12.85
C SER A 107 21.03 -3.78 -11.53
N ASP A 108 22.10 -4.52 -11.46
CA ASP A 108 22.51 -5.22 -10.23
C ASP A 108 22.73 -4.25 -9.07
N VAL A 109 23.27 -3.05 -9.35
CA VAL A 109 23.51 -2.01 -8.35
C VAL A 109 22.21 -1.51 -7.73
N TRP A 110 21.17 -1.30 -8.56
CA TRP A 110 19.85 -0.89 -8.08
C TRP A 110 19.15 -2.02 -7.32
N MET A 111 19.16 -3.22 -7.87
CA MET A 111 18.57 -4.39 -7.22
C MET A 111 19.21 -4.65 -5.84
N ASP A 112 20.54 -4.51 -5.72
CA ASP A 112 21.26 -4.65 -4.45
C ASP A 112 20.82 -3.59 -3.45
N ARG A 113 20.64 -2.32 -3.90
CA ARG A 113 20.16 -1.25 -3.01
C ARG A 113 18.71 -1.45 -2.57
N VAL A 114 17.83 -1.84 -3.47
CA VAL A 114 16.43 -2.17 -3.11
C VAL A 114 16.41 -3.28 -2.08
N GLN A 115 17.22 -4.34 -2.26
CA GLN A 115 17.32 -5.43 -1.28
C GLN A 115 17.82 -4.93 0.07
N GLU A 116 18.85 -4.10 0.11
CA GLU A 116 19.37 -3.53 1.36
C GLU A 116 18.30 -2.77 2.13
N VAL A 117 17.48 -1.95 1.43
CA VAL A 117 16.39 -1.20 2.05
C VAL A 117 15.28 -2.12 2.58
N VAL A 118 14.93 -3.16 1.81
CA VAL A 118 13.98 -4.20 2.26
C VAL A 118 14.50 -4.92 3.50
N ASP A 119 15.79 -5.28 3.53
CA ASP A 119 16.43 -5.99 4.65
C ASP A 119 16.41 -5.14 5.93
N MET A 120 16.73 -3.84 5.84
CA MET A 120 16.64 -2.91 6.97
C MET A 120 15.22 -2.81 7.55
N ALA A 121 14.20 -2.73 6.69
CA ALA A 121 12.81 -2.68 7.10
C ALA A 121 12.35 -3.98 7.79
N LEU A 122 12.69 -5.14 7.23
CA LEU A 122 12.41 -6.46 7.82
C LEU A 122 13.15 -6.67 9.15
N ALA A 123 14.42 -6.22 9.25
CA ALA A 123 15.21 -6.27 10.48
C ALA A 123 14.57 -5.44 11.61
N SER A 124 13.82 -4.39 11.27
CA SER A 124 13.02 -3.59 12.20
C SER A 124 11.68 -4.22 12.57
N ASP A 125 11.45 -5.49 12.21
CA ASP A 125 10.20 -6.24 12.49
C ASP A 125 8.95 -5.62 11.82
N LEU A 126 9.10 -4.99 10.66
CA LEU A 126 8.00 -4.47 9.85
C LEU A 126 7.54 -5.49 8.81
N TYR A 127 6.27 -5.43 8.40
CA TYR A 127 5.82 -5.97 7.13
C TYR A 127 6.25 -5.01 6.02
N VAL A 128 6.68 -5.56 4.90
CA VAL A 128 7.18 -4.78 3.75
C VAL A 128 6.33 -5.06 2.53
N ILE A 129 5.87 -4.03 1.85
CA ILE A 129 5.22 -4.12 0.54
C ILE A 129 6.17 -3.48 -0.48
N LEU A 130 6.54 -4.24 -1.51
CA LEU A 130 7.41 -3.81 -2.61
C LEU A 130 6.59 -3.81 -3.90
N ASP A 131 6.68 -2.74 -4.70
CA ASP A 131 5.89 -2.54 -5.92
C ASP A 131 6.71 -2.23 -7.19
N LEU A 132 6.00 -2.10 -8.33
CA LEU A 132 6.40 -1.36 -9.51
C LEU A 132 5.69 -0.01 -9.50
N HIS A 133 6.46 1.10 -9.35
CA HIS A 133 5.83 2.39 -9.02
C HIS A 133 5.63 3.31 -10.23
N HIS A 134 6.65 3.99 -10.71
CA HIS A 134 6.56 4.94 -11.83
C HIS A 134 7.15 4.34 -13.10
N GLU A 135 6.43 3.42 -13.73
CA GLU A 135 6.87 2.72 -14.92
C GLU A 135 6.19 3.34 -16.16
N GLU A 136 6.91 4.11 -16.99
CA GLU A 136 6.32 4.72 -18.21
C GLU A 136 6.02 3.69 -19.29
N TRP A 137 6.82 2.61 -19.36
CA TRP A 137 6.55 1.49 -20.26
C TRP A 137 5.25 0.75 -19.92
N LEU A 138 4.77 0.84 -18.69
CA LEU A 138 3.50 0.28 -18.22
C LEU A 138 2.31 1.22 -18.53
N ASP A 139 2.31 1.84 -19.71
CA ASP A 139 1.18 2.62 -20.20
C ASP A 139 0.18 1.70 -20.92
N LEU A 140 -1.08 1.73 -20.51
CA LEU A 140 -2.13 0.79 -20.94
C LEU A 140 -2.65 1.10 -22.37
N GLN A 141 -1.73 1.22 -23.33
CA GLN A 141 -2.07 1.31 -24.76
C GLN A 141 -2.40 -0.09 -25.30
N VAL A 142 -3.62 -0.28 -25.78
CA VAL A 142 -4.12 -1.58 -26.23
C VAL A 142 -3.23 -2.19 -27.33
N GLU A 143 -2.71 -1.34 -28.22
CA GLU A 143 -1.83 -1.74 -29.32
C GLU A 143 -0.46 -2.24 -28.85
N ARG A 144 -0.07 -1.93 -27.62
CA ARG A 144 1.21 -2.33 -27.00
C ARG A 144 1.07 -3.41 -25.95
N SER A 145 -0.11 -4.01 -25.80
CA SER A 145 -0.39 -4.94 -24.71
C SER A 145 0.60 -6.11 -24.62
N GLU A 146 0.99 -6.73 -25.74
CA GLU A 146 1.99 -7.80 -25.76
C GLU A 146 3.41 -7.34 -25.36
N GLU A 147 3.80 -6.13 -25.74
CA GLU A 147 5.08 -5.53 -25.34
C GLU A 147 5.09 -5.23 -23.85
N VAL A 148 4.03 -4.61 -23.33
CA VAL A 148 3.85 -4.30 -21.91
C VAL A 148 3.88 -5.58 -21.08
N GLU A 149 3.14 -6.61 -21.46
CA GLU A 149 3.14 -7.90 -20.76
C GLU A 149 4.53 -8.54 -20.74
N THR A 150 5.24 -8.53 -21.86
CA THR A 150 6.61 -9.08 -21.97
C THR A 150 7.57 -8.37 -21.00
N ALA A 151 7.56 -7.03 -21.00
CA ALA A 151 8.37 -6.24 -20.09
C ALA A 151 8.02 -6.53 -18.61
N PHE A 152 6.73 -6.56 -18.33
CA PHE A 152 6.18 -6.80 -17.00
C PHE A 152 6.59 -8.17 -16.43
N VAL A 153 6.46 -9.22 -17.22
CA VAL A 153 6.92 -10.56 -16.84
C VAL A 153 8.43 -10.57 -16.60
N THR A 154 9.21 -9.97 -17.52
CA THR A 154 10.68 -9.95 -17.42
C THR A 154 11.15 -9.26 -16.14
N VAL A 155 10.54 -8.14 -15.76
CA VAL A 155 10.89 -7.42 -14.53
C VAL A 155 10.47 -8.21 -13.30
N TRP A 156 9.24 -8.74 -13.26
CA TRP A 156 8.76 -9.53 -12.12
C TRP A 156 9.51 -10.85 -11.92
N GLU A 157 9.98 -11.51 -12.99
CA GLU A 157 10.82 -12.71 -12.88
C GLU A 157 12.12 -12.41 -12.10
N GLN A 158 12.76 -11.27 -12.36
CA GLN A 158 13.99 -10.86 -11.69
C GLN A 158 13.74 -10.51 -10.22
N ILE A 159 12.71 -9.70 -9.94
CA ILE A 159 12.32 -9.35 -8.58
C ILE A 159 11.94 -10.61 -7.79
N ALA A 160 11.10 -11.47 -8.35
CA ALA A 160 10.67 -12.70 -7.71
C ALA A 160 11.85 -13.66 -7.45
N ALA A 161 12.83 -13.75 -8.37
CA ALA A 161 14.02 -14.55 -8.19
C ALA A 161 14.92 -14.01 -7.06
N ARG A 162 15.13 -12.68 -7.00
CA ARG A 162 15.95 -12.02 -5.99
C ARG A 162 15.44 -12.27 -4.57
N PHE A 163 14.13 -12.13 -4.37
CA PHE A 163 13.48 -12.22 -3.06
C PHE A 163 12.86 -13.60 -2.79
N ARG A 164 13.23 -14.61 -3.54
CA ARG A 164 12.62 -15.95 -3.52
C ARG A 164 12.58 -16.61 -2.14
N ASP A 165 13.63 -16.42 -1.35
CA ASP A 165 13.82 -17.12 -0.07
C ASP A 165 13.39 -16.28 1.14
N TYR A 166 12.83 -15.09 0.90
CA TYR A 166 12.28 -14.22 1.94
C TYR A 166 10.95 -14.79 2.49
N ASP A 167 10.71 -14.51 3.77
CA ASP A 167 9.52 -15.00 4.47
C ASP A 167 8.22 -14.23 4.10
N GLU A 168 7.13 -14.52 4.81
CA GLU A 168 5.80 -13.95 4.54
C GLU A 168 5.66 -12.47 4.91
N LYS A 169 6.65 -11.86 5.58
CA LYS A 169 6.62 -10.42 5.89
C LYS A 169 6.94 -9.53 4.71
N LEU A 170 7.61 -10.05 3.69
CA LEU A 170 7.77 -9.37 2.41
C LEU A 170 6.60 -9.72 1.50
N LEU A 171 5.82 -8.73 1.08
CA LEU A 171 4.72 -8.81 0.15
C LEU A 171 5.12 -8.13 -1.17
N PHE A 172 4.52 -8.55 -2.28
CA PHE A 172 4.68 -7.88 -3.56
C PHE A 172 3.35 -7.27 -4.01
N GLU A 173 3.40 -6.06 -4.55
CA GLU A 173 2.27 -5.37 -5.15
C GLU A 173 2.50 -5.26 -6.66
N SER A 174 1.53 -5.72 -7.45
CA SER A 174 1.68 -5.90 -8.89
C SER A 174 2.10 -4.63 -9.62
N MET A 175 1.41 -3.54 -9.33
CA MET A 175 1.55 -2.23 -9.98
C MET A 175 1.05 -1.16 -9.03
N ASN A 176 1.63 0.05 -9.10
CA ASN A 176 1.17 1.20 -8.32
C ASN A 176 -0.20 1.70 -8.83
N GLU A 177 -0.23 2.37 -9.96
CA GLU A 177 -1.44 3.02 -10.52
C GLU A 177 -1.52 2.79 -12.03
N PRO A 178 -1.77 1.55 -12.49
CA PRO A 178 -1.82 1.22 -13.91
C PRO A 178 -2.97 1.95 -14.61
N ARG A 179 -2.64 2.75 -15.64
CA ARG A 179 -3.61 3.61 -16.33
C ARG A 179 -3.19 3.94 -17.75
N LEU A 180 -4.11 4.39 -18.57
CA LEU A 180 -3.82 5.00 -19.86
C LEU A 180 -3.46 6.47 -19.65
N ARG A 181 -2.17 6.80 -19.76
CA ARG A 181 -1.65 8.14 -19.49
C ARG A 181 -2.09 9.13 -20.55
N ASP A 182 -2.11 10.42 -20.19
CA ASP A 182 -2.45 11.54 -21.06
C ASP A 182 -3.81 11.42 -21.78
N SER A 183 -4.75 10.66 -21.17
CA SER A 183 -6.09 10.44 -21.70
C SER A 183 -7.18 11.07 -20.83
N GLU A 184 -8.38 11.26 -21.40
CA GLU A 184 -9.55 11.74 -20.65
C GLU A 184 -9.98 10.76 -19.54
N VAL A 185 -9.55 9.50 -19.61
CA VAL A 185 -9.91 8.46 -18.64
C VAL A 185 -8.78 8.14 -17.66
N GLU A 186 -7.66 8.83 -17.73
CA GLU A 186 -6.46 8.56 -16.94
C GLU A 186 -6.75 8.38 -15.45
N TRP A 187 -7.41 9.35 -14.85
CA TRP A 187 -7.72 9.37 -13.41
C TRP A 187 -9.19 9.07 -13.10
N THR A 188 -9.86 8.37 -14.00
CA THR A 188 -11.23 7.88 -13.80
C THR A 188 -11.23 6.39 -13.43
N SER A 189 -12.35 5.72 -13.65
CA SER A 189 -12.43 4.25 -13.50
C SER A 189 -11.95 3.48 -14.74
N GLY A 190 -11.37 4.16 -15.75
CA GLY A 190 -10.98 3.55 -17.03
C GLY A 190 -12.15 3.01 -17.84
N THR A 191 -11.88 2.51 -19.03
CA THR A 191 -12.85 1.78 -19.85
C THR A 191 -12.90 0.30 -19.44
N GLU A 192 -13.89 -0.46 -19.91
CA GLU A 192 -13.97 -1.90 -19.69
C GLU A 192 -12.72 -2.62 -20.23
N GLU A 193 -12.25 -2.20 -21.42
CA GLU A 193 -11.06 -2.75 -22.07
C GLU A 193 -9.79 -2.50 -21.25
N LEU A 194 -9.59 -1.28 -20.73
CA LEU A 194 -8.44 -0.93 -19.90
C LEU A 194 -8.47 -1.70 -18.56
N ARG A 195 -9.66 -1.87 -17.97
CA ARG A 195 -9.80 -2.69 -16.77
C ARG A 195 -9.48 -4.17 -17.05
N ALA A 196 -9.83 -4.68 -18.23
CA ALA A 196 -9.48 -6.03 -18.65
C ALA A 196 -7.95 -6.19 -18.75
N MET A 197 -7.24 -5.23 -19.37
CA MET A 197 -5.76 -5.25 -19.42
C MET A 197 -5.13 -5.27 -18.02
N VAL A 198 -5.64 -4.48 -17.07
CA VAL A 198 -5.16 -4.52 -15.68
C VAL A 198 -5.40 -5.90 -15.05
N ASN A 199 -6.55 -6.52 -15.31
CA ASN A 199 -6.86 -7.86 -14.82
C ASN A 199 -5.92 -8.93 -15.40
N ASP A 200 -5.58 -8.82 -16.68
CA ASP A 200 -4.64 -9.73 -17.35
C ASP A 200 -3.25 -9.58 -16.75
N LEU A 201 -2.75 -8.35 -16.54
CA LEU A 201 -1.47 -8.08 -15.89
C LEU A 201 -1.45 -8.59 -14.43
N ASN A 202 -2.52 -8.39 -13.66
CA ASN A 202 -2.63 -8.95 -12.31
C ASN A 202 -2.56 -10.50 -12.32
N THR A 203 -3.17 -11.14 -13.31
CA THR A 203 -3.14 -12.60 -13.47
C THR A 203 -1.74 -13.08 -13.79
N VAL A 204 -1.11 -12.47 -14.78
CA VAL A 204 0.27 -12.78 -15.20
C VAL A 204 1.27 -12.54 -14.07
N PHE A 205 1.10 -11.48 -13.27
CA PHE A 205 1.90 -11.23 -12.07
C PHE A 205 1.82 -12.39 -11.07
N VAL A 206 0.61 -12.82 -10.74
CA VAL A 206 0.42 -13.92 -9.79
C VAL A 206 1.08 -15.20 -10.32
N GLU A 207 0.87 -15.54 -11.59
CA GLU A 207 1.45 -16.72 -12.22
C GLU A 207 2.99 -16.67 -12.21
N THR A 208 3.58 -15.53 -12.61
CA THR A 208 5.03 -15.33 -12.66
C THR A 208 5.65 -15.49 -11.28
N VAL A 209 5.10 -14.80 -10.27
CA VAL A 209 5.64 -14.89 -8.89
C VAL A 209 5.49 -16.32 -8.35
N ARG A 210 4.37 -17.00 -8.55
CA ARG A 210 4.15 -18.38 -8.09
C ARG A 210 5.10 -19.36 -8.77
N ALA A 211 5.35 -19.20 -10.08
CA ALA A 211 6.25 -20.05 -10.85
C ALA A 211 7.71 -19.97 -10.38
N SER A 212 8.16 -18.83 -9.84
CA SER A 212 9.52 -18.65 -9.32
C SER A 212 9.84 -19.55 -8.11
N GLY A 213 8.84 -20.07 -7.40
CA GLY A 213 9.00 -21.09 -6.35
C GLY A 213 9.49 -20.51 -5.01
N GLY A 214 10.11 -21.34 -4.18
CA GLY A 214 10.59 -20.93 -2.84
C GLY A 214 9.51 -20.36 -1.95
N GLY A 215 9.79 -19.27 -1.23
CA GLY A 215 8.87 -18.49 -0.41
C GLY A 215 7.73 -17.89 -1.22
N ASN A 216 7.95 -17.60 -2.50
CA ASN A 216 6.98 -16.99 -3.40
C ASN A 216 5.74 -17.85 -3.65
N ARG A 217 5.80 -19.17 -3.47
CA ARG A 217 4.62 -20.05 -3.52
C ARG A 217 3.57 -19.69 -2.48
N ASN A 218 3.98 -19.06 -1.40
CA ASN A 218 3.15 -18.74 -0.25
C ASN A 218 3.15 -17.26 0.13
N ARG A 219 3.85 -16.42 -0.65
CA ARG A 219 3.89 -14.97 -0.45
C ARG A 219 2.51 -14.35 -0.64
N TYR A 220 2.13 -13.40 0.19
CA TYR A 220 0.97 -12.57 -0.08
C TYR A 220 1.27 -11.59 -1.19
N LEU A 221 0.37 -11.49 -2.16
CA LEU A 221 0.48 -10.64 -3.33
C LEU A 221 -0.67 -9.64 -3.35
N LEU A 222 -0.35 -8.40 -3.70
CA LEU A 222 -1.35 -7.36 -3.85
C LEU A 222 -1.66 -7.15 -5.32
N VAL A 223 -2.95 -7.10 -5.64
CA VAL A 223 -3.48 -6.81 -6.98
C VAL A 223 -4.35 -5.56 -6.90
N CYS A 224 -4.35 -4.75 -7.94
CA CYS A 224 -5.03 -3.46 -7.91
C CYS A 224 -6.08 -3.32 -9.03
N PRO A 225 -7.12 -2.50 -8.84
CA PRO A 225 -7.99 -2.05 -9.91
C PRO A 225 -7.27 -1.04 -10.81
N TYR A 226 -7.90 -0.63 -11.91
CA TYR A 226 -7.42 0.45 -12.77
C TYR A 226 -7.10 1.71 -11.94
N ALA A 227 -5.90 2.27 -12.12
CA ALA A 227 -5.35 3.42 -11.39
C ALA A 227 -5.38 3.24 -9.85
N SER A 228 -5.39 2.01 -9.34
CA SER A 228 -5.62 1.69 -7.92
C SER A 228 -6.83 2.41 -7.29
N ASN A 229 -7.80 2.79 -8.13
CA ASN A 229 -8.86 3.73 -7.81
C ASN A 229 -9.96 3.10 -6.94
N SER A 230 -10.41 3.84 -5.92
CA SER A 230 -11.47 3.46 -4.98
C SER A 230 -12.91 3.68 -5.50
N GLU A 231 -13.07 4.21 -6.71
CA GLU A 231 -14.39 4.44 -7.30
C GLU A 231 -15.10 3.13 -7.68
N ALA A 232 -16.42 3.19 -7.74
CA ALA A 232 -17.26 2.00 -7.86
C ALA A 232 -16.91 1.13 -9.08
N ASP A 233 -16.83 1.75 -10.25
CA ASP A 233 -16.67 1.01 -11.52
C ASP A 233 -15.26 0.41 -11.64
N ALA A 234 -14.23 1.08 -11.10
CA ALA A 234 -12.87 0.54 -11.05
C ALA A 234 -12.82 -0.72 -10.18
N MET A 235 -13.35 -0.64 -8.94
CA MET A 235 -13.36 -1.77 -8.02
C MET A 235 -14.25 -2.93 -8.48
N GLN A 236 -15.43 -2.63 -9.07
CA GLN A 236 -16.31 -3.68 -9.61
C GLN A 236 -15.72 -4.35 -10.84
N GLY A 237 -14.90 -3.64 -11.60
CA GLY A 237 -14.20 -4.15 -12.78
C GLY A 237 -12.97 -5.00 -12.45
N LEU A 238 -12.51 -5.04 -11.19
CA LEU A 238 -11.39 -5.89 -10.80
C LEU A 238 -11.82 -7.36 -10.72
N ALA A 239 -11.19 -8.18 -11.57
CA ALA A 239 -11.28 -9.64 -11.51
C ALA A 239 -10.08 -10.16 -10.69
N VAL A 240 -10.31 -10.48 -9.42
CA VAL A 240 -9.26 -11.04 -8.56
C VAL A 240 -8.92 -12.46 -9.02
N PRO A 241 -7.64 -12.78 -9.33
CA PRO A 241 -7.23 -14.13 -9.70
C PRO A 241 -7.57 -15.18 -8.62
N ASP A 242 -7.74 -16.45 -9.02
CA ASP A 242 -8.05 -17.55 -8.09
C ASP A 242 -6.78 -18.00 -7.34
N ASP A 243 -6.42 -17.28 -6.29
CA ASP A 243 -5.30 -17.59 -5.38
C ASP A 243 -5.65 -17.17 -3.96
N GLY A 244 -5.54 -18.09 -3.00
CA GLY A 244 -5.96 -17.89 -1.60
C GLY A 244 -5.06 -16.96 -0.77
N ARG A 245 -4.09 -16.27 -1.40
CA ARG A 245 -3.14 -15.35 -0.74
C ARG A 245 -3.05 -14.01 -1.47
N LEU A 246 -4.17 -13.55 -1.99
CA LEU A 246 -4.27 -12.23 -2.59
C LEU A 246 -4.87 -11.22 -1.62
N ILE A 247 -4.48 -9.98 -1.83
CA ILE A 247 -4.92 -8.78 -1.16
C ILE A 247 -5.25 -7.76 -2.25
N VAL A 248 -6.30 -6.99 -2.09
CA VAL A 248 -6.60 -5.89 -3.00
C VAL A 248 -5.95 -4.61 -2.49
N SER A 249 -5.14 -3.98 -3.34
CA SER A 249 -4.52 -2.68 -3.11
C SER A 249 -5.41 -1.58 -3.68
N VAL A 250 -5.69 -0.54 -2.90
CA VAL A 250 -6.51 0.61 -3.32
C VAL A 250 -5.88 1.90 -2.81
N HIS A 251 -5.96 2.96 -3.62
CA HIS A 251 -5.59 4.32 -3.24
C HIS A 251 -6.82 5.19 -3.04
N MET A 252 -6.82 6.05 -2.02
CA MET A 252 -7.96 6.93 -1.77
C MET A 252 -7.56 8.27 -1.14
N TYR A 253 -7.64 9.34 -1.90
CA TYR A 253 -7.36 10.70 -1.49
C TYR A 253 -8.65 11.55 -1.53
N THR A 254 -9.61 11.24 -0.64
CA THR A 254 -10.94 11.86 -0.61
C THR A 254 -11.10 12.79 0.60
N PRO A 255 -11.51 14.05 0.39
CA PRO A 255 -11.79 14.71 -0.90
C PRO A 255 -10.50 15.21 -1.58
N TYR A 256 -10.42 15.13 -2.89
CA TYR A 256 -9.24 15.46 -3.67
C TYR A 256 -8.67 16.85 -3.39
N SER A 257 -9.52 17.88 -3.35
CA SER A 257 -9.11 19.27 -3.09
C SER A 257 -8.46 19.45 -1.72
N PHE A 258 -8.93 18.74 -0.70
CA PHE A 258 -8.30 18.76 0.63
C PHE A 258 -7.04 17.91 0.69
N CYS A 259 -7.05 16.73 0.07
CA CYS A 259 -5.97 15.76 0.22
C CYS A 259 -4.76 16.07 -0.64
N GLN A 260 -4.96 16.47 -1.92
CA GLN A 260 -3.87 16.51 -2.90
C GLN A 260 -3.49 17.90 -3.41
N LYS A 261 -4.42 18.88 -3.38
CA LYS A 261 -4.10 20.22 -3.87
C LYS A 261 -3.48 21.08 -2.79
N GLU A 262 -2.29 21.62 -3.01
CA GLU A 262 -1.61 22.54 -2.08
C GLU A 262 -2.40 23.85 -1.88
N ASP A 263 -3.01 24.35 -2.95
CA ASP A 263 -3.89 25.53 -2.96
C ASP A 263 -5.39 25.19 -2.79
N GLY A 264 -5.70 23.94 -2.43
CA GLY A 264 -7.06 23.44 -2.29
C GLY A 264 -7.70 23.74 -0.94
N ASP A 265 -8.81 23.04 -0.66
CA ASP A 265 -9.60 23.25 0.55
C ASP A 265 -8.76 22.96 1.81
N VAL A 266 -8.89 23.84 2.80
CA VAL A 266 -8.27 23.66 4.12
C VAL A 266 -9.19 22.93 5.11
N GLN A 267 -10.47 22.76 4.76
CA GLN A 267 -11.50 22.02 5.50
C GLN A 267 -12.02 20.87 4.67
N TRP A 268 -12.35 19.77 5.31
CA TRP A 268 -12.84 18.55 4.63
C TRP A 268 -14.25 18.14 5.08
N ASP A 269 -14.65 18.55 6.30
CA ASP A 269 -15.77 17.98 7.04
C ASP A 269 -17.11 18.49 6.54
N THR A 270 -17.64 17.84 5.49
CA THR A 270 -19.03 17.99 5.06
C THR A 270 -19.75 16.64 5.18
N ALA A 271 -21.09 16.67 5.29
CA ALA A 271 -21.89 15.45 5.32
C ALA A 271 -21.66 14.60 4.06
N GLU A 272 -21.53 15.23 2.89
CA GLU A 272 -21.26 14.55 1.62
C GLU A 272 -19.88 13.87 1.62
N THR A 273 -18.84 14.55 2.08
CA THR A 273 -17.49 14.00 2.14
C THR A 273 -17.44 12.81 3.09
N ARG A 274 -18.03 12.91 4.28
CA ARG A 274 -18.13 11.80 5.22
C ARG A 274 -18.83 10.59 4.61
N GLU A 275 -19.95 10.84 3.95
CA GLU A 275 -20.72 9.80 3.27
C GLU A 275 -19.89 9.12 2.15
N ARG A 276 -19.21 9.88 1.31
CA ARG A 276 -18.34 9.34 0.24
C ARG A 276 -17.25 8.44 0.81
N ILE A 277 -16.55 8.88 1.85
CA ILE A 277 -15.51 8.08 2.51
C ILE A 277 -16.11 6.79 3.07
N ALA A 278 -17.21 6.88 3.85
CA ALA A 278 -17.86 5.72 4.45
C ALA A 278 -18.37 4.73 3.39
N GLN A 279 -18.94 5.22 2.29
CA GLN A 279 -19.40 4.38 1.17
C GLN A 279 -18.24 3.67 0.47
N ALA A 280 -17.08 4.31 0.30
CA ALA A 280 -15.92 3.69 -0.31
C ALA A 280 -15.41 2.51 0.55
N PHE A 281 -15.25 2.70 1.87
CA PHE A 281 -14.87 1.61 2.78
C PHE A 281 -15.90 0.47 2.80
N SER A 282 -17.20 0.80 2.89
CA SER A 282 -18.29 -0.18 2.83
C SER A 282 -18.26 -0.99 1.52
N ARG A 283 -17.96 -0.34 0.41
CA ARG A 283 -17.87 -0.97 -0.92
C ARG A 283 -16.67 -1.91 -1.01
N MET A 284 -15.48 -1.47 -0.58
CA MET A 284 -14.29 -2.31 -0.50
C MET A 284 -14.57 -3.57 0.33
N HIS A 285 -15.19 -3.42 1.48
CA HIS A 285 -15.55 -4.54 2.33
C HIS A 285 -16.52 -5.51 1.63
N SER A 286 -17.62 -5.02 1.06
CA SER A 286 -18.65 -5.88 0.46
C SER A 286 -18.22 -6.52 -0.87
N LEU A 287 -17.38 -5.85 -1.65
CA LEU A 287 -16.88 -6.42 -2.91
C LEU A 287 -15.83 -7.51 -2.67
N PHE A 288 -14.98 -7.38 -1.65
CA PHE A 288 -13.80 -8.21 -1.46
C PHE A 288 -13.76 -8.91 -0.10
N ALA A 289 -13.76 -8.19 1.02
CA ALA A 289 -13.56 -8.78 2.34
C ALA A 289 -14.66 -9.78 2.74
N GLU A 290 -15.92 -9.54 2.39
CA GLU A 290 -17.02 -10.51 2.57
C GLU A 290 -16.85 -11.78 1.73
N LYS A 291 -16.00 -11.74 0.71
CA LYS A 291 -15.63 -12.88 -0.15
C LYS A 291 -14.26 -13.46 0.22
N ASP A 292 -13.78 -13.14 1.41
CA ASP A 292 -12.51 -13.65 1.95
C ASP A 292 -11.24 -13.10 1.26
N VAL A 293 -11.34 -12.03 0.48
CA VAL A 293 -10.20 -11.30 -0.08
C VAL A 293 -9.99 -10.01 0.72
N PRO A 294 -8.92 -9.88 1.51
CA PRO A 294 -8.65 -8.66 2.26
C PRO A 294 -8.32 -7.49 1.33
N VAL A 295 -8.55 -6.28 1.83
CA VAL A 295 -8.18 -5.02 1.17
C VAL A 295 -7.20 -4.27 2.05
N ILE A 296 -6.24 -3.59 1.45
CA ILE A 296 -5.39 -2.59 2.09
C ILE A 296 -5.54 -1.28 1.32
N LEU A 297 -5.74 -0.19 2.03
CA LEU A 297 -5.61 1.14 1.48
C LEU A 297 -4.12 1.50 1.47
N THR A 298 -3.43 1.16 0.37
CA THR A 298 -1.96 1.24 0.26
C THR A 298 -1.45 2.66 0.11
N GLU A 299 -2.34 3.58 -0.29
CA GLU A 299 -2.06 5.02 -0.23
C GLU A 299 -3.27 5.82 0.21
N PHE A 300 -3.06 6.67 1.19
CA PHE A 300 -3.93 7.75 1.59
C PHE A 300 -3.11 8.83 2.32
N GLY A 301 -3.65 10.02 2.42
CA GLY A 301 -2.98 11.11 3.10
C GLY A 301 -3.59 12.46 2.73
N CYS A 302 -3.13 13.51 3.39
CA CYS A 302 -3.50 14.88 3.04
C CYS A 302 -2.33 15.83 3.25
N VAL A 303 -2.13 16.74 2.26
CA VAL A 303 -1.07 17.73 2.28
C VAL A 303 -1.26 18.71 3.44
N ASP A 304 -0.14 19.15 4.00
CA ASP A 304 -0.11 20.18 5.02
C ASP A 304 -0.31 21.59 4.40
N LYS A 305 -1.35 22.26 4.85
CA LYS A 305 -1.69 23.65 4.48
C LYS A 305 -1.71 24.56 5.70
N GLY A 306 -0.99 24.18 6.78
CA GLY A 306 -1.07 24.84 8.09
C GLY A 306 -2.40 24.55 8.81
N ASN A 307 -3.08 23.44 8.45
CA ASN A 307 -4.41 23.05 8.92
C ASN A 307 -4.38 21.74 9.73
N THR A 308 -3.43 21.62 10.64
CA THR A 308 -3.15 20.38 11.40
C THR A 308 -4.39 19.82 12.11
N GLU A 309 -5.24 20.67 12.72
CA GLU A 309 -6.47 20.21 13.38
C GLU A 309 -7.43 19.53 12.41
N GLU A 310 -7.60 20.07 11.22
CA GLU A 310 -8.45 19.46 10.17
C GLU A 310 -7.84 18.17 9.63
N ARG A 311 -6.51 18.12 9.45
CA ARG A 311 -5.79 16.90 9.05
C ARG A 311 -5.96 15.80 10.09
N LEU A 312 -5.83 16.13 11.38
CA LEU A 312 -6.05 15.21 12.49
C LEU A 312 -7.49 14.68 12.52
N ALA A 313 -8.49 15.57 12.37
CA ALA A 313 -9.91 15.20 12.33
C ALA A 313 -10.21 14.27 11.14
N TRP A 314 -9.64 14.57 9.96
CA TRP A 314 -9.75 13.74 8.76
C TRP A 314 -9.11 12.35 8.96
N THR A 315 -7.89 12.32 9.49
CA THR A 315 -7.18 11.06 9.80
C THR A 315 -7.98 10.20 10.78
N ASN A 316 -8.49 10.80 11.86
CA ASN A 316 -9.34 10.07 12.82
C ASN A 316 -10.57 9.46 12.16
N TYR A 317 -11.22 10.17 11.25
CA TYR A 317 -12.39 9.65 10.55
C TYR A 317 -12.04 8.48 9.61
N TYR A 318 -10.91 8.60 8.85
CA TYR A 318 -10.42 7.48 8.05
C TYR A 318 -10.09 6.26 8.90
N MET A 319 -9.40 6.45 10.02
CA MET A 319 -9.04 5.35 10.92
C MET A 319 -10.25 4.75 11.66
N GLU A 320 -11.32 5.53 11.88
CA GLU A 320 -12.61 4.99 12.33
C GLU A 320 -13.20 4.04 11.29
N GLN A 321 -13.23 4.43 10.01
CA GLN A 321 -13.71 3.55 8.94
C GLN A 321 -12.79 2.33 8.74
N SER A 322 -11.47 2.54 8.76
CA SER A 322 -10.46 1.47 8.71
C SER A 322 -10.74 0.38 9.76
N ARG A 323 -10.91 0.78 11.02
CA ARG A 323 -11.24 -0.16 12.10
C ARG A 323 -12.59 -0.83 11.93
N ARG A 324 -13.61 -0.07 11.49
CA ARG A 324 -14.97 -0.59 11.29
C ARG A 324 -15.03 -1.69 10.23
N TYR A 325 -14.27 -1.54 9.16
CA TYR A 325 -14.28 -2.44 8.01
C TYR A 325 -13.05 -3.34 7.94
N GLU A 326 -12.13 -3.21 8.93
CA GLU A 326 -10.89 -4.00 9.02
C GLU A 326 -9.99 -3.89 7.78
N ILE A 327 -9.89 -2.67 7.26
CA ILE A 327 -9.07 -2.31 6.10
C ILE A 327 -7.88 -1.50 6.62
N PRO A 328 -6.67 -2.08 6.76
CA PRO A 328 -5.48 -1.32 7.12
C PRO A 328 -5.18 -0.21 6.12
N CYS A 329 -4.62 0.89 6.62
CA CYS A 329 -4.30 2.05 5.81
C CYS A 329 -2.82 2.38 5.93
N ILE A 330 -2.18 2.73 4.81
CA ILE A 330 -0.76 3.06 4.70
C ILE A 330 -0.63 4.51 4.24
N TRP A 331 -0.11 5.36 5.15
CA TRP A 331 0.02 6.79 4.90
C TRP A 331 1.06 7.08 3.82
N TRP A 332 0.75 7.97 2.88
CA TRP A 332 1.72 8.48 1.90
C TRP A 332 2.65 9.51 2.57
N ASP A 333 3.94 9.21 2.73
CA ASP A 333 4.88 10.03 3.49
C ASP A 333 5.97 10.62 2.59
N CYS A 334 5.65 11.74 1.95
CA CYS A 334 6.60 12.54 1.18
C CYS A 334 6.17 14.00 1.07
N GLY A 335 7.08 14.90 0.77
CA GLY A 335 6.76 16.30 0.46
C GLY A 335 5.79 16.93 1.44
N GLY A 336 4.68 17.47 0.95
CA GLY A 336 3.62 18.10 1.76
C GLY A 336 2.83 17.14 2.65
N TYR A 337 2.94 15.83 2.44
CA TYR A 337 2.30 14.80 3.29
C TYR A 337 3.18 14.34 4.44
N ALA A 338 4.48 14.67 4.41
CA ALA A 338 5.49 14.09 5.29
C ALA A 338 5.16 14.26 6.78
N LEU A 339 5.08 13.12 7.48
CA LEU A 339 4.97 13.04 8.93
C LEU A 339 6.34 12.85 9.58
N LEU A 340 7.22 12.07 8.95
CA LEU A 340 8.58 11.81 9.42
C LEU A 340 9.56 12.78 8.76
N ASP A 341 10.30 13.53 9.57
CA ASP A 341 11.51 14.19 9.12
C ASP A 341 12.63 13.15 9.06
N ARG A 342 12.99 12.74 7.85
CA ARG A 342 13.92 11.61 7.63
C ARG A 342 15.38 11.97 7.89
N GLU A 343 15.73 13.24 7.95
CA GLU A 343 17.08 13.68 8.36
C GLU A 343 17.24 13.58 9.88
N SER A 344 16.30 14.17 10.62
CA SER A 344 16.36 14.21 12.09
C SER A 344 15.73 13.00 12.77
N LYS A 345 15.02 12.15 12.05
CA LYS A 345 14.23 11.01 12.57
C LYS A 345 13.14 11.43 13.56
N THR A 346 12.60 12.64 13.40
CA THR A 346 11.57 13.19 14.29
C THR A 346 10.21 13.31 13.59
N TRP A 347 9.14 13.14 14.34
CA TRP A 347 7.78 13.25 13.83
C TRP A 347 7.32 14.72 13.84
N ARG A 348 6.92 15.25 12.68
CA ARG A 348 6.42 16.63 12.50
C ARG A 348 5.04 16.83 13.11
N PHE A 349 4.20 15.79 13.09
CA PHE A 349 2.81 15.79 13.55
C PHE A 349 2.55 14.56 14.42
N PRO A 350 3.08 14.51 15.68
CA PRO A 350 2.95 13.34 16.56
C PRO A 350 1.49 12.93 16.80
N GLU A 351 0.55 13.90 16.84
CA GLU A 351 -0.87 13.66 17.03
C GLU A 351 -1.51 12.91 15.85
N ILE A 352 -1.06 13.15 14.61
CA ILE A 352 -1.51 12.41 13.43
C ILE A 352 -0.93 10.99 13.46
N VAL A 353 0.34 10.85 13.82
CA VAL A 353 0.98 9.53 13.99
C VAL A 353 0.26 8.71 15.06
N GLU A 354 -0.09 9.32 16.18
CA GLU A 354 -0.88 8.68 17.24
C GLU A 354 -2.26 8.24 16.72
N ALA A 355 -2.95 9.08 15.95
CA ALA A 355 -4.24 8.73 15.34
C ALA A 355 -4.16 7.54 14.37
N LEU A 356 -3.04 7.42 13.63
CA LEU A 356 -2.77 6.32 12.70
C LEU A 356 -2.50 5.00 13.43
N THR A 357 -1.71 5.05 14.51
CA THR A 357 -1.18 3.85 15.18
C THR A 357 -2.00 3.38 16.38
N ASN A 358 -2.79 4.27 17.01
CA ASN A 358 -3.64 3.90 18.16
C ASN A 358 -4.82 3.01 17.77
N GLY A 359 -4.99 1.93 18.52
CA GLY A 359 -6.13 1.00 18.37
C GLY A 359 -5.89 -0.15 17.42
N GLN A 360 -4.64 -0.43 17.09
CA GLN A 360 -4.20 -1.57 16.27
C GLN A 360 -3.46 -2.61 17.14
N GLY A 361 -4.01 -2.96 18.30
CA GLY A 361 -3.48 -3.97 19.20
C GLY A 361 -4.53 -5.03 19.53
#